data_cfc2f3541216759535018d99d9c473da
#
_entry.id   cfc2f3541216759535018d99d9c473da
#
_cell.length_a   1.000
_cell.length_b   1.000
_cell.length_c   1.000
_cell.angle_alpha   90.00
_cell.angle_beta   90.00
_cell.angle_gamma   90.00
#
_symmetry.space_group_name_H-M   'P 1'
#
loop_
_entity.id
_entity.type
_entity.pdbx_description
1 polymer ?
#
loop_
_entity_poly.entity_id
_entity_poly.type
_entity_poly.pdbx_seq_one_letter_code
_entity_poly.pdbx_strand_id
1 'polypeptide(L)'
;VKILLLTRYDRLGASSRLRSLQYLPYFQSLNWQVDQEPLFSQAYLCNLYAAQSTWKDVLLAYMRRFKALTRVGRYDLIWIEKEILPFFPAVAERLLKTRRIPYVVDYDDALFHRYDLHRLWPVRAVLGRKIDNVMRHASLVVAGNQYLADRARGAGARRVEIVPTVIDLDRYPAPVPRSEAADRPLVVGWIGTPKTSCYLHPLKSVFASL
;
A
#
# COMPACT_ATOMS: atom_id res chain seq x y z
N VAL A 1 2.92 23.68 -1.21
CA VAL A 1 3.49 22.48 -0.56
C VAL A 1 3.91 21.51 -1.65
N LYS A 2 5.11 20.98 -1.53
CA LYS A 2 5.68 20.03 -2.49
C LYS A 2 5.86 18.66 -1.81
N ILE A 3 5.15 17.64 -2.32
CA ILE A 3 5.10 16.29 -1.74
C ILE A 3 5.75 15.29 -2.69
N LEU A 4 6.63 14.44 -2.17
CA LEU A 4 7.06 13.22 -2.85
C LEU A 4 6.23 12.04 -2.37
N LEU A 5 5.40 11.48 -3.25
CA LEU A 5 4.57 10.32 -2.98
C LEU A 5 5.28 9.05 -3.44
N LEU A 6 5.73 8.24 -2.49
CA LEU A 6 6.42 6.97 -2.72
C LEU A 6 5.42 5.82 -2.61
N THR A 7 4.73 5.50 -3.71
CA THR A 7 3.79 4.38 -3.74
C THR A 7 4.52 3.04 -3.92
N ARG A 8 3.85 1.95 -3.53
CA ARG A 8 4.34 0.60 -3.78
C ARG A 8 4.14 0.20 -5.23
N TYR A 9 2.98 0.54 -5.79
CA TYR A 9 2.60 0.22 -7.16
C TYR A 9 2.16 1.48 -7.90
N ASP A 10 2.11 1.37 -9.20
CA ASP A 10 1.44 2.30 -10.08
C ASP A 10 -0.10 2.09 -10.03
N ARG A 11 -0.87 2.77 -10.87
CA ARG A 11 -2.35 2.79 -10.89
C ARG A 11 -3.02 1.42 -10.97
N LEU A 12 -2.37 0.37 -11.47
CA LEU A 12 -2.90 -1.00 -11.44
C LEU A 12 -2.93 -1.60 -10.03
N GLY A 13 -2.09 -1.12 -9.10
CA GLY A 13 -2.14 -1.57 -7.72
C GLY A 13 -3.35 -1.00 -6.98
N ALA A 14 -4.27 -1.86 -6.52
CA ALA A 14 -5.49 -1.43 -5.85
C ALA A 14 -5.20 -0.60 -4.59
N SER A 15 -4.25 -1.04 -3.77
CA SER A 15 -3.82 -0.35 -2.55
C SER A 15 -3.35 1.09 -2.87
N SER A 16 -2.37 1.24 -3.78
CA SER A 16 -1.85 2.56 -4.17
C SER A 16 -2.95 3.45 -4.76
N ARG A 17 -3.85 2.87 -5.58
CA ARG A 17 -4.97 3.61 -6.18
C ARG A 17 -5.93 4.15 -5.14
N LEU A 18 -6.33 3.32 -4.17
CA LEU A 18 -7.36 3.67 -3.18
C LEU A 18 -6.80 4.40 -1.96
N ARG A 19 -5.53 4.19 -1.60
CA ARG A 19 -4.93 4.82 -0.42
C ARG A 19 -4.29 6.18 -0.70
N SER A 20 -3.83 6.41 -1.94
CA SER A 20 -3.10 7.65 -2.24
C SER A 20 -3.51 8.29 -3.55
N LEU A 21 -3.56 7.55 -4.67
CA LEU A 21 -3.71 8.17 -6.00
C LEU A 21 -5.10 8.78 -6.24
N GLN A 22 -6.14 8.29 -5.58
CA GLN A 22 -7.48 8.89 -5.71
C GLN A 22 -7.57 10.31 -5.12
N TYR A 23 -6.67 10.67 -4.22
CA TYR A 23 -6.66 12.00 -3.58
C TYR A 23 -5.85 13.05 -4.35
N LEU A 24 -5.13 12.66 -5.42
CA LEU A 24 -4.31 13.60 -6.20
C LEU A 24 -5.11 14.79 -6.75
N PRO A 25 -6.34 14.65 -7.29
CA PRO A 25 -7.13 15.78 -7.73
C PRO A 25 -7.43 16.78 -6.60
N TYR A 26 -7.71 16.28 -5.40
CA TYR A 26 -7.93 17.12 -4.23
C TYR A 26 -6.68 17.90 -3.83
N PHE A 27 -5.50 17.28 -3.83
CA PHE A 27 -4.25 18.01 -3.55
C PHE A 27 -3.95 19.06 -4.62
N GLN A 28 -4.27 18.77 -5.87
CA GLN A 28 -4.14 19.74 -6.97
C GLN A 28 -5.07 20.95 -6.76
N SER A 29 -6.31 20.74 -6.28
CA SER A 29 -7.23 21.85 -5.96
C SER A 29 -6.73 22.76 -4.83
N LEU A 30 -5.88 22.22 -3.94
CA LEU A 30 -5.19 22.97 -2.89
C LEU A 30 -3.89 23.64 -3.37
N ASN A 31 -3.58 23.60 -4.67
CA ASN A 31 -2.32 24.04 -5.24
C ASN A 31 -1.08 23.34 -4.66
N TRP A 32 -1.22 22.07 -4.25
CA TRP A 32 -0.10 21.26 -3.80
C TRP A 32 0.50 20.51 -4.99
N GLN A 33 1.82 20.54 -5.09
CA GLN A 33 2.55 19.76 -6.08
C GLN A 33 2.84 18.37 -5.49
N VAL A 34 2.36 17.30 -6.15
CA VAL A 34 2.63 15.93 -5.75
C VAL A 34 3.36 15.21 -6.87
N ASP A 35 4.63 14.89 -6.64
CA ASP A 35 5.44 14.09 -7.54
C ASP A 35 5.32 12.61 -7.13
N GLN A 36 4.75 11.77 -8.00
CA GLN A 36 4.55 10.35 -7.74
C GLN A 36 5.73 9.52 -8.26
N GLU A 37 6.27 8.66 -7.40
CA GLU A 37 7.36 7.72 -7.71
C GLU A 37 6.99 6.30 -7.25
N PRO A 38 6.31 5.49 -8.09
CA PRO A 38 5.99 4.10 -7.75
C PRO A 38 7.26 3.25 -7.69
N LEU A 39 7.33 2.31 -6.73
CA LEU A 39 8.42 1.34 -6.67
C LEU A 39 8.30 0.37 -7.85
N PHE A 40 7.14 -0.26 -7.97
CA PHE A 40 6.87 -1.23 -9.04
C PHE A 40 5.97 -0.63 -10.11
N SER A 41 6.43 -0.69 -11.35
CA SER A 41 5.71 -0.19 -12.52
C SER A 41 4.55 -1.11 -12.91
N GLN A 42 3.72 -0.62 -13.82
CA GLN A 42 2.66 -1.40 -14.43
C GLN A 42 3.20 -2.67 -15.11
N ALA A 43 4.34 -2.57 -15.81
CA ALA A 43 4.99 -3.72 -16.46
C ALA A 43 5.33 -4.83 -15.46
N TYR A 44 5.85 -4.47 -14.27
CA TYR A 44 6.09 -5.45 -13.21
C TYR A 44 4.82 -6.23 -12.83
N LEU A 45 3.69 -5.55 -12.66
CA LEU A 45 2.42 -6.22 -12.31
C LEU A 45 1.90 -7.10 -13.44
N CYS A 46 1.99 -6.64 -14.68
CA CYS A 46 1.63 -7.46 -15.85
C CYS A 46 2.47 -8.74 -15.93
N ASN A 47 3.80 -8.63 -15.79
CA ASN A 47 4.71 -9.77 -15.79
C ASN A 47 4.42 -10.73 -14.62
N LEU A 48 4.16 -10.17 -13.42
CA LEU A 48 3.82 -10.95 -12.23
C LEU A 48 2.52 -11.76 -12.42
N TYR A 49 1.48 -11.15 -12.98
CA TYR A 49 0.20 -11.84 -13.23
C TYR A 49 0.28 -12.84 -14.39
N ALA A 50 1.17 -12.60 -15.35
CA ALA A 50 1.47 -13.54 -16.43
C ALA A 50 2.44 -14.66 -16.00
N ALA A 51 2.80 -14.75 -14.71
CA ALA A 51 3.79 -15.69 -14.18
C ALA A 51 5.17 -15.59 -14.86
N GLN A 52 5.49 -14.44 -15.43
CA GLN A 52 6.78 -14.18 -16.06
C GLN A 52 7.84 -13.74 -15.03
N SER A 53 9.09 -13.83 -15.42
CA SER A 53 10.20 -13.41 -14.57
C SER A 53 10.22 -11.89 -14.35
N THR A 54 10.28 -11.46 -13.09
CA THR A 54 10.21 -10.04 -12.68
C THR A 54 11.54 -9.49 -12.13
N TRP A 55 12.63 -10.26 -12.16
CA TRP A 55 13.88 -9.84 -11.51
C TRP A 55 14.48 -8.53 -12.09
N LYS A 56 14.38 -8.34 -13.43
CA LYS A 56 14.82 -7.09 -14.06
C LYS A 56 13.97 -5.90 -13.63
N ASP A 57 12.66 -6.10 -13.54
CA ASP A 57 11.73 -5.05 -13.06
C ASP A 57 12.04 -4.68 -11.62
N VAL A 58 12.34 -5.67 -10.77
CA VAL A 58 12.74 -5.46 -9.37
C VAL A 58 14.04 -4.66 -9.30
N LEU A 59 15.06 -5.04 -10.05
CA LEU A 59 16.35 -4.32 -10.08
C LEU A 59 16.13 -2.85 -10.47
N LEU A 60 15.42 -2.61 -11.58
CA LEU A 60 15.10 -1.25 -12.05
C LEU A 60 14.27 -0.47 -11.02
N ALA A 61 13.33 -1.12 -10.34
CA ALA A 61 12.53 -0.52 -9.29
C ALA A 61 13.41 0.04 -8.16
N TYR A 62 14.36 -0.75 -7.68
CA TYR A 62 15.27 -0.30 -6.63
C TYR A 62 16.20 0.82 -7.10
N MET A 63 16.75 0.74 -8.33
CA MET A 63 17.56 1.80 -8.90
C MET A 63 16.79 3.13 -8.99
N ARG A 64 15.54 3.10 -9.47
CA ARG A 64 14.65 4.28 -9.51
C ARG A 64 14.38 4.82 -8.11
N ARG A 65 14.09 3.94 -7.15
CA ARG A 65 13.85 4.33 -5.77
C ARG A 65 15.07 4.99 -5.13
N PHE A 66 16.27 4.46 -5.34
CA PHE A 66 17.51 5.10 -4.89
C PHE A 66 17.69 6.48 -5.53
N LYS A 67 17.44 6.61 -6.84
CA LYS A 67 17.47 7.91 -7.53
C LYS A 67 16.44 8.90 -6.96
N ALA A 68 15.23 8.45 -6.62
CA ALA A 68 14.23 9.30 -5.97
C ALA A 68 14.72 9.78 -4.60
N LEU A 69 15.37 8.91 -3.82
CA LEU A 69 15.90 9.25 -2.49
C LEU A 69 17.00 10.31 -2.52
N THR A 70 17.75 10.46 -3.62
CA THR A 70 18.75 11.56 -3.72
C THR A 70 18.10 12.94 -3.80
N ARG A 71 16.80 13.02 -4.12
CA ARG A 71 16.06 14.26 -4.34
C ARG A 71 15.11 14.63 -3.19
N VAL A 72 15.04 13.81 -2.12
CA VAL A 72 14.06 14.00 -1.02
C VAL A 72 14.17 15.37 -0.34
N GLY A 73 15.36 15.97 -0.31
CA GLY A 73 15.56 17.30 0.27
C GLY A 73 14.91 18.46 -0.51
N ARG A 74 14.30 18.20 -1.67
CA ARG A 74 13.57 19.19 -2.48
C ARG A 74 12.07 19.24 -2.16
N TYR A 75 11.61 18.41 -1.21
CA TYR A 75 10.20 18.24 -0.87
C TYR A 75 9.96 18.66 0.57
N ASP A 76 8.80 19.24 0.81
CA ASP A 76 8.35 19.64 2.15
C ASP A 76 7.89 18.43 2.97
N LEU A 77 7.40 17.37 2.28
CA LEU A 77 6.87 16.16 2.88
C LEU A 77 7.12 14.95 1.98
N ILE A 78 7.46 13.82 2.60
CA ILE A 78 7.49 12.53 1.92
C ILE A 78 6.29 11.70 2.37
N TRP A 79 5.46 11.27 1.44
CA TRP A 79 4.36 10.35 1.73
C TRP A 79 4.74 8.94 1.27
N ILE A 80 4.81 8.02 2.20
CA ILE A 80 5.30 6.65 1.99
C ILE A 80 4.13 5.68 2.12
N GLU A 81 3.84 4.92 1.07
CA GLU A 81 2.98 3.76 1.16
C GLU A 81 3.80 2.59 1.71
N LYS A 82 3.49 2.18 2.94
CA LYS A 82 4.05 1.02 3.66
C LYS A 82 5.53 1.17 4.05
N GLU A 83 6.45 1.20 3.12
CA GLU A 83 7.90 1.21 3.34
C GLU A 83 8.65 1.73 2.11
N ILE A 84 9.81 2.32 2.29
CA ILE A 84 10.60 2.85 1.17
C ILE A 84 11.26 1.72 0.37
N LEU A 85 11.98 0.82 1.04
CA LEU A 85 12.77 -0.27 0.43
C LEU A 85 12.37 -1.61 1.04
N PRO A 86 11.54 -2.44 0.38
CA PRO A 86 11.22 -3.79 0.83
C PRO A 86 12.47 -4.64 1.09
N PHE A 87 12.43 -5.51 2.11
CA PHE A 87 13.53 -6.40 2.49
C PHE A 87 14.88 -5.74 2.83
N PHE A 88 14.92 -4.41 2.95
CA PHE A 88 16.07 -3.68 3.51
C PHE A 88 15.72 -3.15 4.90
N PRO A 89 16.69 -3.00 5.82
CA PRO A 89 16.46 -2.31 7.09
C PRO A 89 15.92 -0.89 6.86
N ALA A 90 15.26 -0.30 7.87
CA ALA A 90 14.67 1.04 7.82
C ALA A 90 15.73 2.18 7.82
N VAL A 91 16.79 2.02 7.01
CA VAL A 91 17.90 2.98 6.95
C VAL A 91 17.48 4.26 6.22
N ALA A 92 16.69 4.12 5.15
CA ALA A 92 16.20 5.27 4.39
C ALA A 92 15.30 6.15 5.25
N GLU A 93 14.36 5.56 5.99
CA GLU A 93 13.46 6.26 6.90
C GLU A 93 14.21 6.90 8.09
N ARG A 94 15.23 6.22 8.61
CA ARG A 94 16.14 6.81 9.60
C ARG A 94 16.88 8.02 9.04
N LEU A 95 17.36 7.95 7.79
CA LEU A 95 18.04 9.06 7.12
C LEU A 95 17.11 10.26 6.97
N LEU A 96 15.84 10.06 6.61
CA LEU A 96 14.85 11.14 6.57
C LEU A 96 14.75 11.82 7.94
N LYS A 97 14.63 11.03 9.01
CA LYS A 97 14.57 11.57 10.38
C LYS A 97 15.83 12.37 10.75
N THR A 98 17.04 11.85 10.51
CA THR A 98 18.29 12.54 10.85
C THR A 98 18.46 13.84 10.06
N ARG A 99 17.95 13.89 8.84
CA ARG A 99 17.92 15.10 7.99
C ARG A 99 16.73 16.02 8.27
N ARG A 100 15.90 15.70 9.28
CA ARG A 100 14.68 16.45 9.65
C ARG A 100 13.69 16.63 8.50
N ILE A 101 13.67 15.68 7.56
CA ILE A 101 12.68 15.64 6.48
C ILE A 101 11.44 14.91 7.00
N PRO A 102 10.28 15.58 7.14
CA PRO A 102 9.09 14.96 7.67
C PRO A 102 8.56 13.91 6.69
N TYR A 103 8.06 12.79 7.23
CA TYR A 103 7.33 11.84 6.41
C TYR A 103 6.08 11.31 7.09
N VAL A 104 5.08 11.03 6.27
CA VAL A 104 3.86 10.30 6.61
C VAL A 104 3.99 8.90 6.06
N VAL A 105 3.56 7.90 6.81
CA VAL A 105 3.50 6.52 6.33
C VAL A 105 2.09 5.98 6.45
N ASP A 106 1.64 5.29 5.41
CA ASP A 106 0.28 4.77 5.27
C ASP A 106 0.25 3.24 5.21
N TYR A 107 -0.63 2.63 6.01
CA TYR A 107 -0.84 1.19 6.09
C TYR A 107 -2.31 0.82 5.92
N ASP A 108 -2.61 -0.03 4.95
CA ASP A 108 -3.92 -0.67 4.75
C ASP A 108 -3.92 -2.13 5.19
N ASP A 109 -2.75 -2.77 5.26
CA ASP A 109 -2.55 -4.14 5.69
C ASP A 109 -1.45 -4.30 6.74
N ALA A 110 -1.40 -5.46 7.39
CA ALA A 110 -0.44 -5.80 8.44
C ALA A 110 0.92 -6.20 7.86
N LEU A 111 1.55 -5.30 7.08
CA LEU A 111 2.84 -5.54 6.42
C LEU A 111 3.93 -6.01 7.39
N PHE A 112 3.88 -5.63 8.67
CA PHE A 112 4.85 -6.03 9.68
C PHE A 112 4.93 -7.56 9.81
N HIS A 113 3.83 -8.29 9.57
CA HIS A 113 3.83 -9.75 9.60
C HIS A 113 4.63 -10.41 8.48
N ARG A 114 4.93 -9.68 7.42
CA ARG A 114 5.90 -10.15 6.40
C ARG A 114 7.28 -10.37 6.99
N TYR A 115 7.63 -9.64 8.03
CA TYR A 115 8.96 -9.62 8.63
C TYR A 115 8.99 -10.32 9.99
N ASP A 116 8.06 -10.02 10.90
CA ASP A 116 8.07 -10.58 12.27
C ASP A 116 7.62 -12.05 12.30
N LEU A 117 6.78 -12.49 11.33
CA LEU A 117 6.35 -13.89 11.15
C LEU A 117 7.03 -14.57 9.95
N HIS A 118 8.11 -14.01 9.41
CA HIS A 118 8.78 -14.59 8.26
C HIS A 118 9.33 -15.99 8.58
N ARG A 119 9.17 -16.98 7.66
CA ARG A 119 9.62 -18.37 7.85
C ARG A 119 11.10 -18.52 8.21
N LEU A 120 11.97 -17.66 7.61
CA LEU A 120 13.41 -17.67 7.85
C LEU A 120 13.75 -16.81 9.08
N TRP A 121 14.40 -17.42 10.09
CA TRP A 121 14.76 -16.75 11.33
C TRP A 121 15.70 -15.54 11.13
N PRO A 122 16.69 -15.54 10.18
CA PRO A 122 17.56 -14.36 9.99
C PRO A 122 16.76 -13.15 9.53
N VAL A 123 15.71 -13.34 8.70
CA VAL A 123 14.83 -12.24 8.29
C VAL A 123 14.08 -11.68 9.49
N ARG A 124 13.56 -12.56 10.38
CA ARG A 124 12.92 -12.11 11.62
C ARG A 124 13.89 -11.37 12.53
N ALA A 125 15.10 -11.86 12.68
CA ALA A 125 16.13 -11.25 13.55
C ALA A 125 16.51 -9.85 13.05
N VAL A 126 16.70 -9.65 11.74
CA VAL A 126 17.18 -8.39 11.18
C VAL A 126 16.05 -7.42 10.86
N LEU A 127 14.93 -7.93 10.34
CA LEU A 127 13.82 -7.12 9.80
C LEU A 127 12.53 -7.19 10.62
N GLY A 128 12.43 -8.07 11.63
CA GLY A 128 11.21 -8.27 12.40
C GLY A 128 10.65 -6.99 13.03
N ARG A 129 11.53 -6.05 13.40
CA ARG A 129 11.16 -4.72 13.94
C ARG A 129 11.26 -3.58 12.93
N LYS A 130 11.43 -3.89 11.65
CA LYS A 130 11.62 -2.87 10.60
C LYS A 130 10.44 -1.91 10.56
N ILE A 131 9.22 -2.44 10.43
CA ILE A 131 8.02 -1.62 10.27
C ILE A 131 7.73 -0.82 11.54
N ASP A 132 7.98 -1.37 12.72
CA ASP A 132 7.90 -0.63 13.99
C ASP A 132 8.85 0.58 14.00
N ASN A 133 10.06 0.41 13.47
CA ASN A 133 11.02 1.52 13.34
C ASN A 133 10.55 2.58 12.32
N VAL A 134 9.96 2.16 11.20
CA VAL A 134 9.36 3.08 10.22
C VAL A 134 8.25 3.90 10.88
N MET A 135 7.31 3.25 11.58
CA MET A 135 6.20 3.89 12.29
C MET A 135 6.69 4.87 13.38
N ARG A 136 7.66 4.44 14.19
CA ARG A 136 8.21 5.26 15.31
C ARG A 136 8.83 6.57 14.84
N HIS A 137 9.44 6.57 13.68
CA HIS A 137 10.16 7.75 13.16
C HIS A 137 9.29 8.64 12.28
N ALA A 138 8.11 8.19 11.89
CA ALA A 138 7.16 8.97 11.10
C ALA A 138 6.65 10.20 11.86
N SER A 139 6.38 11.27 11.13
CA SER A 139 5.68 12.44 11.66
C SER A 139 4.20 12.13 11.91
N LEU A 140 3.64 11.24 11.07
CA LEU A 140 2.28 10.74 11.17
C LEU A 140 2.23 9.31 10.61
N VAL A 141 1.52 8.42 11.29
CA VAL A 141 1.12 7.12 10.77
C VAL A 141 -0.37 7.18 10.44
N VAL A 142 -0.72 6.90 9.19
CA VAL A 142 -2.09 6.70 8.74
C VAL A 142 -2.36 5.19 8.75
N ALA A 143 -3.34 4.77 9.52
CA ALA A 143 -3.72 3.38 9.70
C ALA A 143 -5.12 3.11 9.13
N GLY A 144 -5.27 2.07 8.32
CA GLY A 144 -6.56 1.71 7.71
C GLY A 144 -7.59 1.18 8.69
N ASN A 145 -7.18 0.77 9.88
CA ASN A 145 -8.06 0.23 10.92
C ASN A 145 -7.41 0.29 12.31
N GLN A 146 -8.20 -0.06 13.34
CA GLN A 146 -7.76 -0.03 14.73
C GLN A 146 -6.57 -0.96 15.01
N TYR A 147 -6.55 -2.17 14.43
CA TYR A 147 -5.45 -3.12 14.62
C TYR A 147 -4.09 -2.55 14.19
N LEU A 148 -4.05 -1.88 13.04
CA LEU A 148 -2.85 -1.22 12.53
C LEU A 148 -2.46 -0.01 13.39
N ALA A 149 -3.46 0.74 13.86
CA ALA A 149 -3.24 1.88 14.75
C ALA A 149 -2.66 1.44 16.09
N ASP A 150 -3.13 0.35 16.67
CA ASP A 150 -2.62 -0.19 17.94
C ASP A 150 -1.18 -0.68 17.79
N ARG A 151 -0.85 -1.33 16.66
CA ARG A 151 0.54 -1.67 16.36
C ARG A 151 1.43 -0.44 16.27
N ALA A 152 0.97 0.63 15.60
CA ALA A 152 1.74 1.86 15.45
C ALA A 152 1.96 2.55 16.80
N ARG A 153 0.95 2.61 17.66
CA ARG A 153 1.07 3.14 19.03
C ARG A 153 2.04 2.30 19.86
N GLY A 154 1.92 0.98 19.81
CA GLY A 154 2.83 0.04 20.47
C GLY A 154 4.27 0.15 19.96
N ALA A 155 4.48 0.51 18.70
CA ALA A 155 5.80 0.80 18.14
C ALA A 155 6.38 2.15 18.60
N GLY A 156 5.60 3.00 19.26
CA GLY A 156 5.99 4.32 19.73
C GLY A 156 5.86 5.41 18.67
N ALA A 157 4.91 5.29 17.74
CA ALA A 157 4.57 6.36 16.80
C ALA A 157 4.02 7.58 17.54
N ARG A 158 4.48 8.79 17.16
CA ARG A 158 4.11 10.04 17.84
C ARG A 158 2.67 10.46 17.56
N ARG A 159 2.22 10.24 16.35
CA ARG A 159 0.88 10.58 15.89
C ARG A 159 0.33 9.48 15.02
N VAL A 160 -0.89 9.03 15.30
CA VAL A 160 -1.56 7.95 14.57
C VAL A 160 -2.98 8.39 14.30
N GLU A 161 -3.38 8.38 13.02
CA GLU A 161 -4.74 8.68 12.58
C GLU A 161 -5.31 7.44 11.89
N ILE A 162 -6.58 7.15 12.17
CA ILE A 162 -7.29 6.04 11.50
C ILE A 162 -8.06 6.61 10.32
N VAL A 163 -7.63 6.22 9.12
CA VAL A 163 -8.30 6.57 7.87
C VAL A 163 -8.62 5.28 7.12
N PRO A 164 -9.85 4.78 7.20
CA PRO A 164 -10.27 3.59 6.47
C PRO A 164 -10.06 3.71 4.97
N THR A 165 -9.89 2.59 4.29
CA THR A 165 -9.90 2.58 2.83
C THR A 165 -11.32 2.83 2.34
N VAL A 166 -11.49 3.87 1.54
CA VAL A 166 -12.78 4.27 0.96
C VAL A 166 -12.68 4.31 -0.56
N ILE A 167 -13.83 4.27 -1.22
CA ILE A 167 -13.95 4.46 -2.67
C ILE A 167 -14.54 5.85 -2.95
N ASP A 168 -14.16 6.41 -4.08
CA ASP A 168 -14.73 7.64 -4.61
C ASP A 168 -16.04 7.29 -5.34
N LEU A 169 -17.17 7.56 -4.71
CA LEU A 169 -18.50 7.19 -5.25
C LEU A 169 -18.84 7.92 -6.56
N ASP A 170 -18.26 9.08 -6.81
CA ASP A 170 -18.50 9.84 -8.05
C ASP A 170 -17.97 9.09 -9.28
N ARG A 171 -17.07 8.13 -9.09
CA ARG A 171 -16.54 7.26 -10.16
C ARG A 171 -17.41 6.05 -10.48
N TYR A 172 -18.44 5.81 -9.68
CA TYR A 172 -19.31 4.63 -9.86
C TYR A 172 -20.71 5.11 -10.21
N PRO A 173 -21.26 4.69 -11.36
CA PRO A 173 -22.64 5.02 -11.71
C PRO A 173 -23.59 4.43 -10.67
N ALA A 174 -24.66 5.14 -10.39
CA ALA A 174 -25.74 4.62 -9.55
C ALA A 174 -26.20 3.25 -10.08
N PRO A 175 -26.44 2.26 -9.20
CA PRO A 175 -26.94 0.96 -9.65
C PRO A 175 -28.28 1.15 -10.38
N VAL A 176 -28.33 0.63 -11.60
CA VAL A 176 -29.61 0.57 -12.33
C VAL A 176 -30.51 -0.39 -11.57
N PRO A 177 -31.76 0.01 -11.22
CA PRO A 177 -32.70 -0.89 -10.58
C PRO A 177 -32.84 -2.16 -11.42
N ARG A 178 -32.58 -3.32 -10.83
CA ARG A 178 -32.84 -4.59 -11.52
C ARG A 178 -34.34 -4.71 -11.72
N SER A 179 -34.79 -4.89 -12.97
CA SER A 179 -36.14 -5.36 -13.21
C SER A 179 -36.28 -6.72 -12.51
N GLU A 180 -37.36 -6.90 -11.76
CA GLU A 180 -37.72 -8.16 -11.12
C GLU A 180 -38.10 -9.21 -12.19
N ALA A 181 -37.15 -9.58 -13.03
CA ALA A 181 -37.31 -10.73 -13.91
C ALA A 181 -37.13 -11.99 -13.04
N ALA A 182 -38.22 -12.53 -12.56
CA ALA A 182 -38.34 -13.62 -11.58
C ALA A 182 -37.68 -14.95 -11.97
N ASP A 183 -37.09 -15.05 -13.17
CA ASP A 183 -36.62 -16.34 -13.72
C ASP A 183 -35.13 -16.39 -14.04
N ARG A 184 -34.33 -15.50 -13.47
CA ARG A 184 -32.89 -15.55 -13.68
C ARG A 184 -32.17 -16.27 -12.53
N PRO A 185 -31.26 -17.20 -12.80
CA PRO A 185 -30.50 -17.87 -11.76
C PRO A 185 -29.72 -16.84 -10.95
N LEU A 186 -29.59 -17.08 -9.64
CA LEU A 186 -28.75 -16.27 -8.76
C LEU A 186 -27.31 -16.40 -9.21
N VAL A 187 -26.67 -15.28 -9.52
CA VAL A 187 -25.26 -15.23 -9.88
C VAL A 187 -24.46 -14.69 -8.71
N VAL A 188 -23.63 -15.54 -8.12
CA VAL A 188 -22.67 -15.13 -7.08
C VAL A 188 -21.34 -14.82 -7.76
N GLY A 189 -20.93 -13.54 -7.71
CA GLY A 189 -19.67 -13.07 -8.28
C GLY A 189 -18.58 -12.91 -7.21
N TRP A 190 -17.34 -13.23 -7.58
CA TRP A 190 -16.17 -12.94 -6.77
C TRP A 190 -15.14 -12.14 -7.56
N ILE A 191 -14.56 -11.11 -6.94
CA ILE A 191 -13.50 -10.30 -7.54
C ILE A 191 -12.26 -10.39 -6.62
N GLY A 192 -11.13 -10.82 -7.19
CA GLY A 192 -9.89 -10.92 -6.47
C GLY A 192 -8.73 -11.27 -7.39
N THR A 193 -7.57 -11.54 -6.79
CA THR A 193 -6.37 -11.98 -7.53
C THR A 193 -6.30 -13.51 -7.56
N PRO A 194 -5.59 -14.12 -8.53
CA PRO A 194 -5.38 -15.57 -8.54
C PRO A 194 -4.85 -16.12 -7.20
N LYS A 195 -4.01 -15.35 -6.50
CA LYS A 195 -3.44 -15.73 -5.22
C LYS A 195 -4.49 -15.81 -4.09
N THR A 196 -5.55 -15.00 -4.16
CA THR A 196 -6.60 -14.96 -3.15
C THR A 196 -7.78 -15.89 -3.46
N SER A 197 -7.81 -16.53 -4.63
CA SER A 197 -8.85 -17.50 -4.99
C SER A 197 -8.92 -18.69 -4.04
N CYS A 198 -7.82 -19.03 -3.35
CA CYS A 198 -7.79 -20.07 -2.34
C CYS A 198 -8.78 -19.83 -1.18
N TYR A 199 -9.16 -18.57 -0.91
CA TYR A 199 -10.15 -18.24 0.12
C TYR A 199 -11.59 -18.65 -0.26
N LEU A 200 -11.86 -18.98 -1.52
CA LEU A 200 -13.15 -19.52 -1.95
C LEU A 200 -13.28 -21.02 -1.64
N HIS A 201 -12.16 -21.76 -1.48
CA HIS A 201 -12.21 -23.20 -1.26
C HIS A 201 -13.03 -23.62 -0.02
N PRO A 202 -12.94 -22.93 1.14
CA PRO A 202 -13.79 -23.24 2.29
C PRO A 202 -15.28 -23.04 2.05
N LEU A 203 -15.67 -22.23 1.06
CA LEU A 203 -17.08 -21.95 0.73
C LEU A 203 -17.68 -22.95 -0.27
N LYS A 204 -16.89 -23.92 -0.76
CA LYS A 204 -17.35 -24.89 -1.77
C LYS A 204 -18.60 -25.65 -1.36
N SER A 205 -18.68 -26.10 -0.11
CA SER A 205 -19.85 -26.81 0.43
C SER A 205 -21.09 -25.91 0.51
N VAL A 206 -20.90 -24.64 0.87
CA VAL A 206 -21.97 -23.65 0.93
C VAL A 206 -22.54 -23.39 -0.47
N PHE A 207 -21.68 -23.21 -1.47
CA PHE A 207 -22.13 -23.00 -2.86
C PHE A 207 -22.79 -24.23 -3.48
N ALA A 208 -22.45 -25.45 -3.00
CA ALA A 208 -23.09 -26.67 -3.47
C ALA A 208 -24.49 -26.90 -2.86
N SER A 209 -24.86 -26.15 -1.83
CA SER A 209 -26.18 -26.23 -1.15
C SER A 209 -27.13 -25.12 -1.58
N LEU A 210 -26.70 -24.18 -2.44
CA LEU A 210 -27.53 -23.15 -3.06
C LEU A 210 -28.15 -23.63 -4.38
#